data_b619ad502e9dc81db2dd9136d573477a
#
_entry.id   b619ad502e9dc81db2dd9136d573477a
#
_cell.length_a   1.000
_cell.length_b   1.000
_cell.length_c   1.000
_cell.angle_alpha   90.00
_cell.angle_beta   90.00
_cell.angle_gamma   90.00
#
_symmetry.space_group_name_H-M   'P 1'
#
loop_
_entity.id
_entity.type
_entity.pdbx_description
1 polymer ?
#
loop_
_entity_poly.entity_id
_entity_poly.type
_entity_poly.pdbx_seq_one_letter_code
_entity_poly.pdbx_strand_id
1 'polypeptide(L)'
;MITRISILIPSRLATSSSETLVRHELPAPLMIDKAIASVRAQTISKEVEFEIVVGVDAGSNLPPHLASQPGIRFAESRGHSQAAALNAAAKTVDGDLIAILEDDDQWEPAFLEESTRALENADFVSSTQLEVTPDGEILRINDCPTPSGWVMKRTTWELVGPFDEFFKWHLDSEWLGRLAVKRVPRVHLVEATAPIDVKLMVQVRPWLARVLQFGGPSVRIHRHQSPWPLIKRMVHAGSGVQAIEGSESRQAESRAEYYALTRRFGHIPW
;
A
#
# COMPACT_ATOMS: atom_id res chain seq x y z
N MET A 1 1.91 4.75 24.09
CA MET A 1 1.25 3.44 23.82
C MET A 1 0.38 3.67 22.59
N ILE A 2 0.43 2.77 21.58
CA ILE A 2 -0.43 2.87 20.38
C ILE A 2 -1.82 2.46 20.79
N THR A 3 -2.81 3.31 20.57
CA THR A 3 -4.21 3.05 20.94
C THR A 3 -5.12 2.98 19.71
N ARG A 4 -4.74 3.64 18.61
CA ARG A 4 -5.54 3.66 17.38
C ARG A 4 -4.67 3.62 16.12
N ILE A 5 -5.11 2.82 15.15
CA ILE A 5 -4.54 2.74 13.80
C ILE A 5 -5.59 3.19 12.80
N SER A 6 -5.27 4.23 12.02
CA SER A 6 -6.10 4.69 10.91
C SER A 6 -5.68 3.98 9.62
N ILE A 7 -6.59 3.24 9.01
CA ILE A 7 -6.35 2.48 7.79
C ILE A 7 -6.99 3.22 6.63
N LEU A 8 -6.16 3.65 5.69
CA LEU A 8 -6.56 4.39 4.49
C LEU A 8 -6.69 3.42 3.32
N ILE A 9 -7.86 3.35 2.70
CA ILE A 9 -8.13 2.51 1.54
C ILE A 9 -8.59 3.41 0.39
N PRO A 10 -7.74 3.67 -0.64
CA PRO A 10 -8.20 4.34 -1.84
C PRO A 10 -9.05 3.37 -2.66
N SER A 11 -10.25 3.75 -3.12
CA SER A 11 -11.09 2.84 -3.89
C SER A 11 -11.91 3.55 -4.97
N ARG A 12 -12.00 2.88 -6.11
CA ARG A 12 -12.99 3.18 -7.16
C ARG A 12 -14.24 2.33 -7.03
N LEU A 13 -14.36 1.54 -5.97
CA LEU A 13 -15.45 0.60 -5.71
C LEU A 13 -15.61 -0.45 -6.84
N ALA A 14 -14.49 -0.90 -7.43
CA ALA A 14 -14.49 -1.89 -8.49
C ALA A 14 -14.87 -3.29 -8.00
N THR A 15 -15.51 -4.07 -8.87
CA THR A 15 -15.86 -5.47 -8.61
C THR A 15 -14.68 -6.40 -8.87
N SER A 16 -14.60 -7.54 -8.18
CA SER A 16 -13.52 -8.52 -8.30
C SER A 16 -13.53 -9.33 -9.61
N SER A 17 -14.58 -9.24 -10.39
CA SER A 17 -14.67 -9.89 -11.71
C SER A 17 -14.85 -8.83 -12.79
N SER A 18 -13.98 -8.84 -13.80
CA SER A 18 -14.15 -8.05 -15.03
C SER A 18 -15.23 -8.60 -15.94
N GLU A 19 -15.90 -9.68 -15.55
CA GLU A 19 -16.91 -10.33 -16.34
C GLU A 19 -18.33 -9.99 -15.89
N THR A 20 -18.93 -9.13 -16.68
CA THR A 20 -20.33 -9.17 -17.10
C THR A 20 -21.40 -9.09 -16.01
N LEU A 21 -21.94 -7.94 -15.94
CA LEU A 21 -23.36 -7.64 -15.64
C LEU A 21 -24.33 -8.52 -16.49
N VAL A 22 -24.32 -9.82 -16.35
CA VAL A 22 -25.35 -10.68 -16.95
C VAL A 22 -25.80 -11.72 -15.94
N ARG A 23 -27.03 -11.51 -15.47
CA ARG A 23 -27.96 -12.40 -14.74
C ARG A 23 -27.95 -12.31 -13.21
N HIS A 24 -28.97 -11.71 -12.69
CA HIS A 24 -29.86 -12.01 -11.54
C HIS A 24 -29.30 -12.77 -10.31
N GLU A 25 -28.00 -12.73 -10.04
CA GLU A 25 -27.42 -13.27 -8.82
C GLU A 25 -26.76 -12.13 -8.05
N LEU A 26 -26.67 -12.26 -6.74
CA LEU A 26 -26.11 -11.28 -5.81
C LEU A 26 -24.87 -10.60 -6.42
N PRO A 27 -24.71 -9.27 -6.29
CA PRO A 27 -23.58 -8.58 -6.88
C PRO A 27 -22.28 -9.25 -6.43
N ALA A 28 -21.39 -9.53 -7.37
CA ALA A 28 -20.08 -10.09 -7.07
C ALA A 28 -19.42 -9.25 -5.96
N PRO A 29 -18.75 -9.86 -4.97
CA PRO A 29 -18.15 -9.13 -3.89
C PRO A 29 -17.15 -8.10 -4.45
N LEU A 30 -17.25 -6.88 -3.97
CA LEU A 30 -16.30 -5.83 -4.30
C LEU A 30 -14.90 -6.24 -3.82
N MET A 31 -13.85 -5.83 -4.52
CA MET A 31 -12.46 -6.08 -4.10
C MET A 31 -12.22 -5.55 -2.68
N ILE A 32 -12.73 -4.36 -2.40
CA ILE A 32 -12.65 -3.72 -1.10
C ILE A 32 -13.24 -4.56 0.05
N ASP A 33 -14.23 -5.43 -0.20
CA ASP A 33 -14.77 -6.31 0.84
C ASP A 33 -13.71 -7.28 1.36
N LYS A 34 -12.85 -7.80 0.46
CA LYS A 34 -11.72 -8.67 0.83
C LYS A 34 -10.64 -7.90 1.57
N ALA A 35 -10.33 -6.69 1.13
CA ALA A 35 -9.38 -5.81 1.80
C ALA A 35 -9.85 -5.51 3.24
N ILE A 36 -11.10 -5.09 3.44
CA ILE A 36 -11.69 -4.81 4.76
C ILE A 36 -11.72 -6.08 5.62
N ALA A 37 -12.07 -7.24 5.04
CA ALA A 37 -12.05 -8.50 5.78
C ALA A 37 -10.65 -8.84 6.29
N SER A 38 -9.60 -8.59 5.49
CA SER A 38 -8.20 -8.80 5.89
C SER A 38 -7.75 -7.88 7.03
N VAL A 39 -8.24 -6.62 7.05
CA VAL A 39 -8.03 -5.70 8.17
C VAL A 39 -8.66 -6.23 9.45
N ARG A 40 -9.89 -6.72 9.37
CA ARG A 40 -10.62 -7.25 10.54
C ARG A 40 -10.05 -8.56 11.07
N ALA A 41 -9.30 -9.29 10.24
CA ALA A 41 -8.62 -10.53 10.61
C ALA A 41 -7.27 -10.33 11.29
N GLN A 42 -6.83 -9.09 11.52
CA GLN A 42 -5.53 -8.82 12.14
C GLN A 42 -5.46 -9.30 13.59
N THR A 43 -4.31 -9.88 13.96
CA THR A 43 -4.08 -10.51 15.28
C THR A 43 -3.47 -9.56 16.32
N ILE A 44 -3.38 -8.27 16.02
CA ILE A 44 -2.88 -7.27 16.98
C ILE A 44 -3.72 -7.21 18.26
N SER A 45 -3.13 -6.71 19.35
CA SER A 45 -3.80 -6.58 20.65
C SER A 45 -5.21 -5.98 20.52
N LYS A 46 -6.17 -6.56 21.24
CA LYS A 46 -7.57 -6.07 21.31
C LYS A 46 -7.71 -4.66 21.92
N GLU A 47 -6.65 -4.16 22.54
CA GLU A 47 -6.60 -2.79 23.08
C GLU A 47 -6.34 -1.74 22.00
N VAL A 48 -5.97 -2.16 20.78
CA VAL A 48 -5.74 -1.27 19.64
C VAL A 48 -7.02 -1.16 18.83
N GLU A 49 -7.53 0.06 18.71
CA GLU A 49 -8.69 0.36 17.88
C GLU A 49 -8.29 0.54 16.41
N PHE A 50 -9.17 0.09 15.52
CA PHE A 50 -9.06 0.36 14.09
C PHE A 50 -10.15 1.33 13.63
N GLU A 51 -9.76 2.33 12.85
CA GLU A 51 -10.69 3.06 12.01
C GLU A 51 -10.31 2.83 10.54
N ILE A 52 -11.29 2.54 9.72
CA ILE A 52 -11.11 2.37 8.27
C ILE A 52 -11.72 3.57 7.57
N VAL A 53 -10.90 4.28 6.79
CA VAL A 53 -11.36 5.40 5.98
C VAL A 53 -11.12 5.09 4.51
N VAL A 54 -12.23 4.95 3.78
CA VAL A 54 -12.20 4.69 2.35
C VAL A 54 -12.22 6.03 1.61
N GLY A 55 -11.14 6.32 0.89
CA GLY A 55 -11.08 7.46 -0.02
C GLY A 55 -11.74 7.11 -1.35
N VAL A 56 -12.74 7.86 -1.76
CA VAL A 56 -13.51 7.64 -2.99
C VAL A 56 -13.60 8.90 -3.83
N ASP A 57 -13.89 8.77 -5.11
CA ASP A 57 -14.17 9.91 -5.97
C ASP A 57 -15.52 10.55 -5.57
N ALA A 58 -15.60 11.89 -5.62
CA ALA A 58 -16.82 12.61 -5.30
C ALA A 58 -17.97 12.16 -6.21
N GLY A 59 -19.11 11.87 -5.58
CA GLY A 59 -20.28 11.34 -6.28
C GLY A 59 -20.26 9.85 -6.56
N SER A 60 -19.31 9.10 -6.01
CA SER A 60 -19.30 7.64 -6.09
C SER A 60 -20.55 7.03 -5.46
N ASN A 61 -21.09 5.99 -6.11
CA ASN A 61 -22.17 5.18 -5.54
C ASN A 61 -21.62 4.27 -4.45
N LEU A 62 -21.91 4.63 -3.19
CA LEU A 62 -21.47 3.82 -2.05
C LEU A 62 -22.36 2.58 -1.91
N PRO A 63 -21.80 1.36 -1.91
CA PRO A 63 -22.58 0.16 -1.67
C PRO A 63 -23.26 0.22 -0.30
N PRO A 64 -24.59 -0.01 -0.20
CA PRO A 64 -25.32 0.11 1.06
C PRO A 64 -24.74 -0.74 2.20
N HIS A 65 -24.24 -1.93 1.88
CA HIS A 65 -23.62 -2.83 2.85
C HIS A 65 -22.32 -2.28 3.43
N LEU A 66 -21.54 -1.49 2.66
CA LEU A 66 -20.34 -0.82 3.17
C LEU A 66 -20.68 0.45 3.93
N ALA A 67 -21.61 1.25 3.40
CA ALA A 67 -22.03 2.51 4.02
C ALA A 67 -22.64 2.33 5.42
N SER A 68 -23.22 1.17 5.71
CA SER A 68 -23.82 0.82 7.00
C SER A 68 -22.90 0.08 7.96
N GLN A 69 -21.65 -0.26 7.54
CA GLN A 69 -20.74 -1.04 8.39
C GLN A 69 -20.11 -0.19 9.50
N PRO A 70 -20.20 -0.61 10.78
CA PRO A 70 -19.52 0.07 11.88
C PRO A 70 -18.00 0.14 11.65
N GLY A 71 -17.40 1.27 12.03
CA GLY A 71 -15.95 1.47 11.93
C GLY A 71 -15.42 1.77 10.52
N ILE A 72 -16.30 1.93 9.52
CA ILE A 72 -15.95 2.38 8.18
C ILE A 72 -16.49 3.79 7.95
N ARG A 73 -15.64 4.67 7.45
CA ARG A 73 -15.99 6.01 7.00
C ARG A 73 -15.56 6.22 5.57
N PHE A 74 -16.23 7.11 4.85
CA PHE A 74 -15.89 7.49 3.49
C PHE A 74 -15.41 8.94 3.45
N ALA A 75 -14.34 9.19 2.68
CA ALA A 75 -13.82 10.52 2.42
C ALA A 75 -13.83 10.78 0.91
N GLU A 76 -14.57 11.79 0.49
CA GLU A 76 -14.69 12.14 -0.93
C GLU A 76 -13.51 13.00 -1.40
N SER A 77 -13.00 12.64 -2.57
CA SER A 77 -11.93 13.34 -3.29
C SER A 77 -12.44 13.90 -4.62
N ARG A 78 -12.03 15.10 -4.98
CA ARG A 78 -12.31 15.71 -6.29
C ARG A 78 -11.23 15.44 -7.33
N GLY A 79 -10.11 14.82 -6.94
CA GLY A 79 -8.92 14.68 -7.79
C GLY A 79 -8.92 13.47 -8.72
N HIS A 80 -9.88 12.54 -8.63
CA HIS A 80 -10.01 11.34 -9.46
C HIS A 80 -8.70 10.54 -9.60
N SER A 81 -7.94 10.44 -8.53
CA SER A 81 -6.67 9.69 -8.48
C SER A 81 -6.48 9.01 -7.13
N GLN A 82 -5.66 7.97 -7.12
CA GLN A 82 -5.29 7.27 -5.87
C GLN A 82 -4.67 8.23 -4.84
N ALA A 83 -3.77 9.12 -5.29
CA ALA A 83 -3.17 10.13 -4.44
C ALA A 83 -4.22 11.05 -3.80
N ALA A 84 -5.17 11.55 -4.59
CA ALA A 84 -6.24 12.42 -4.11
C ALA A 84 -7.18 11.69 -3.13
N ALA A 85 -7.53 10.44 -3.40
CA ALA A 85 -8.34 9.61 -2.51
C ALA A 85 -7.64 9.37 -1.16
N LEU A 86 -6.35 8.99 -1.17
CA LEU A 86 -5.54 8.86 0.04
C LEU A 86 -5.40 10.17 0.81
N ASN A 87 -5.17 11.27 0.13
CA ASN A 87 -5.09 12.60 0.75
C ASN A 87 -6.42 13.01 1.41
N ALA A 88 -7.56 12.71 0.76
CA ALA A 88 -8.87 12.99 1.33
C ALA A 88 -9.12 12.15 2.59
N ALA A 89 -8.82 10.86 2.55
CA ALA A 89 -8.92 9.97 3.71
C ALA A 89 -8.02 10.44 4.86
N ALA A 90 -6.74 10.75 4.58
CA ALA A 90 -5.78 11.16 5.59
C ALA A 90 -6.14 12.45 6.33
N LYS A 91 -6.92 13.34 5.72
CA LYS A 91 -7.40 14.58 6.36
C LYS A 91 -8.42 14.34 7.48
N THR A 92 -9.03 13.16 7.52
CA THR A 92 -10.16 12.87 8.42
C THR A 92 -9.79 11.95 9.58
N VAL A 93 -8.53 11.50 9.67
CA VAL A 93 -8.06 10.53 10.67
C VAL A 93 -7.19 11.16 11.74
N ASP A 94 -7.20 10.55 12.93
CA ASP A 94 -6.46 11.00 14.10
C ASP A 94 -5.72 9.87 14.83
N GLY A 95 -5.62 8.68 14.25
CA GLY A 95 -4.89 7.55 14.82
C GLY A 95 -3.41 7.84 15.09
N ASP A 96 -2.82 7.15 16.04
CA ASP A 96 -1.39 7.22 16.36
C ASP A 96 -0.52 6.74 15.18
N LEU A 97 -1.05 5.73 14.47
CA LEU A 97 -0.47 5.18 13.25
C LEU A 97 -1.40 5.38 12.06
N ILE A 98 -0.80 5.52 10.90
CA ILE A 98 -1.45 5.47 9.60
C ILE A 98 -0.95 4.23 8.87
N ALA A 99 -1.88 3.42 8.36
CA ALA A 99 -1.60 2.28 7.50
C ALA A 99 -2.33 2.46 6.16
N ILE A 100 -1.73 2.00 5.06
CA ILE A 100 -2.33 2.09 3.73
C ILE A 100 -2.55 0.69 3.19
N LEU A 101 -3.74 0.44 2.64
CA LEU A 101 -4.12 -0.79 1.94
C LEU A 101 -4.87 -0.43 0.67
N GLU A 102 -4.39 -0.87 -0.48
CA GLU A 102 -5.13 -0.74 -1.76
C GLU A 102 -6.35 -1.67 -1.74
N ASP A 103 -7.43 -1.27 -2.41
CA ASP A 103 -8.73 -1.95 -2.31
C ASP A 103 -8.78 -3.33 -2.97
N ASP A 104 -7.77 -3.67 -3.76
CA ASP A 104 -7.58 -4.97 -4.41
C ASP A 104 -6.59 -5.90 -3.67
N ASP A 105 -5.88 -5.39 -2.63
CA ASP A 105 -4.89 -6.14 -1.88
C ASP A 105 -5.44 -6.69 -0.55
N GLN A 106 -4.69 -7.57 0.09
CA GLN A 106 -5.05 -8.18 1.37
C GLN A 106 -3.83 -8.31 2.29
N TRP A 107 -4.04 -8.12 3.59
CA TRP A 107 -3.05 -8.39 4.62
C TRP A 107 -3.21 -9.78 5.23
N GLU A 108 -2.10 -10.45 5.49
CA GLU A 108 -2.08 -11.63 6.35
C GLU A 108 -2.31 -11.21 7.82
N PRO A 109 -2.86 -12.08 8.66
CA PRO A 109 -3.29 -11.71 10.03
C PRO A 109 -2.22 -11.07 10.89
N ALA A 110 -0.94 -11.40 10.72
CA ALA A 110 0.17 -10.87 11.53
C ALA A 110 0.75 -9.54 11.03
N PHE A 111 0.26 -8.95 9.92
CA PHE A 111 0.91 -7.80 9.30
C PHE A 111 0.97 -6.58 10.23
N LEU A 112 -0.12 -6.20 10.86
CA LEU A 112 -0.12 -5.03 11.75
C LEU A 112 0.68 -5.29 13.04
N GLU A 113 0.67 -6.50 13.57
CA GLU A 113 1.47 -6.87 14.74
C GLU A 113 2.98 -6.74 14.43
N GLU A 114 3.46 -7.32 13.33
CA GLU A 114 4.87 -7.22 12.93
C GLU A 114 5.26 -5.77 12.58
N SER A 115 4.37 -5.03 11.93
CA SER A 115 4.60 -3.62 11.60
C SER A 115 4.70 -2.75 12.86
N THR A 116 3.82 -2.92 13.83
CA THR A 116 3.86 -2.15 15.09
C THR A 116 5.09 -2.47 15.91
N ARG A 117 5.52 -3.74 15.95
CA ARG A 117 6.78 -4.15 16.59
C ARG A 117 8.00 -3.48 15.91
N ALA A 118 8.02 -3.42 14.58
CA ALA A 118 9.09 -2.74 13.84
C ALA A 118 9.14 -1.22 14.09
N LEU A 119 7.96 -0.59 14.32
CA LEU A 119 7.84 0.85 14.61
C LEU A 119 8.34 1.24 16.01
N GLU A 120 8.65 0.31 16.89
CA GLU A 120 9.35 0.61 18.14
C GLU A 120 10.73 1.23 17.88
N ASN A 121 11.36 0.86 16.76
CA ASN A 121 12.70 1.31 16.39
C ASN A 121 12.77 2.02 15.03
N ALA A 122 11.63 2.39 14.48
CA ALA A 122 11.49 3.10 13.20
C ALA A 122 10.28 4.03 13.27
N ASP A 123 10.12 4.86 12.23
CA ASP A 123 8.98 5.76 12.09
C ASP A 123 8.14 5.43 10.85
N PHE A 124 8.67 4.55 9.97
CA PHE A 124 8.02 4.06 8.77
C PHE A 124 8.37 2.60 8.55
N VAL A 125 7.37 1.80 8.18
CA VAL A 125 7.51 0.39 7.79
C VAL A 125 6.98 0.22 6.37
N SER A 126 7.70 -0.55 5.57
CA SER A 126 7.25 -1.12 4.31
C SER A 126 7.46 -2.64 4.33
N SER A 127 6.89 -3.37 3.38
CA SER A 127 6.99 -4.84 3.35
C SER A 127 7.12 -5.37 1.92
N THR A 128 7.77 -6.53 1.78
CA THR A 128 7.65 -7.37 0.60
C THR A 128 6.21 -7.85 0.43
N GLN A 129 5.83 -8.21 -0.79
CA GLN A 129 4.48 -8.61 -1.14
C GLN A 129 4.50 -9.89 -1.97
N LEU A 130 3.50 -10.74 -1.79
CA LEU A 130 3.23 -11.89 -2.62
C LEU A 130 2.27 -11.48 -3.74
N GLU A 131 2.76 -11.40 -4.97
CA GLU A 131 1.90 -11.15 -6.13
C GLU A 131 1.14 -12.42 -6.49
N VAL A 132 -0.20 -12.27 -6.57
CA VAL A 132 -1.12 -13.37 -6.87
C VAL A 132 -2.13 -12.97 -7.94
N THR A 133 -2.59 -13.93 -8.73
CA THR A 133 -3.71 -13.73 -9.65
C THR A 133 -5.04 -13.74 -8.90
N PRO A 134 -6.16 -13.30 -9.51
CA PRO A 134 -7.50 -13.41 -8.94
C PRO A 134 -7.89 -14.83 -8.53
N ASP A 135 -7.36 -15.85 -9.23
CA ASP A 135 -7.59 -17.27 -8.95
C ASP A 135 -6.67 -17.84 -7.87
N GLY A 136 -5.77 -17.00 -7.32
CA GLY A 136 -4.86 -17.36 -6.23
C GLY A 136 -3.55 -18.01 -6.66
N GLU A 137 -3.22 -18.02 -7.95
CA GLU A 137 -1.91 -18.46 -8.43
C GLU A 137 -0.82 -17.48 -7.98
N ILE A 138 0.26 -18.02 -7.41
CA ILE A 138 1.41 -17.23 -6.98
C ILE A 138 2.27 -16.90 -8.20
N LEU A 139 2.49 -15.62 -8.44
CA LEU A 139 3.32 -15.14 -9.52
C LEU A 139 4.79 -14.95 -9.08
N ARG A 140 4.99 -14.19 -8.02
CA ARG A 140 6.33 -13.90 -7.48
C ARG A 140 6.25 -13.18 -6.14
N ILE A 141 7.41 -13.04 -5.49
CA ILE A 141 7.58 -12.08 -4.39
C ILE A 141 8.04 -10.75 -5.00
N ASN A 142 7.33 -9.68 -4.65
CA ASN A 142 7.65 -8.32 -5.03
C ASN A 142 8.33 -7.60 -3.86
N ASP A 143 9.55 -7.13 -4.09
CA ASP A 143 10.37 -6.42 -3.11
C ASP A 143 10.09 -4.92 -3.06
N CYS A 144 9.35 -4.39 -4.03
CA CYS A 144 9.07 -2.97 -4.08
C CYS A 144 8.16 -2.56 -2.93
N PRO A 145 8.50 -1.49 -2.20
CA PRO A 145 7.70 -1.00 -1.09
C PRO A 145 6.47 -0.21 -1.61
N THR A 146 5.45 -0.92 -2.09
CA THR A 146 4.19 -0.32 -2.55
C THR A 146 3.29 0.06 -1.38
N PRO A 147 2.30 0.95 -1.58
CA PRO A 147 1.50 1.53 -0.48
C PRO A 147 0.80 0.51 0.41
N SER A 148 0.30 -0.60 -0.13
CA SER A 148 -0.37 -1.66 0.66
C SER A 148 0.49 -2.26 1.78
N GLY A 149 1.80 -2.04 1.72
CA GLY A 149 2.76 -2.46 2.74
C GLY A 149 3.20 -1.36 3.69
N TRP A 150 2.55 -0.21 3.72
CA TRP A 150 3.01 0.92 4.51
C TRP A 150 2.26 1.05 5.83
N VAL A 151 3.03 1.13 6.91
CA VAL A 151 2.56 1.55 8.24
C VAL A 151 3.54 2.58 8.76
N MET A 152 3.02 3.70 9.27
CA MET A 152 3.86 4.80 9.74
C MET A 152 3.27 5.47 10.97
N LYS A 153 4.11 6.14 11.74
CA LYS A 153 3.65 7.07 12.77
C LYS A 153 2.94 8.26 12.11
N ARG A 154 1.87 8.75 12.70
CA ARG A 154 1.16 9.93 12.18
C ARG A 154 2.10 11.13 12.01
N THR A 155 3.03 11.31 12.93
CA THR A 155 4.06 12.35 12.85
C THR A 155 4.95 12.24 11.61
N THR A 156 5.15 11.02 11.08
CA THR A 156 5.87 10.80 9.82
C THR A 156 5.06 11.29 8.63
N TRP A 157 3.75 10.99 8.60
CA TRP A 157 2.85 11.52 7.59
C TRP A 157 2.84 13.05 7.60
N GLU A 158 2.71 13.66 8.78
CA GLU A 158 2.73 15.11 8.95
C GLU A 158 4.06 15.72 8.50
N LEU A 159 5.19 15.07 8.79
CA LEU A 159 6.54 15.52 8.40
C LEU A 159 6.76 15.46 6.88
N VAL A 160 6.34 14.38 6.24
CA VAL A 160 6.52 14.16 4.79
C VAL A 160 5.49 14.94 3.99
N GLY A 161 4.27 15.02 4.52
CA GLY A 161 3.11 15.68 3.90
C GLY A 161 2.32 14.75 2.97
N PRO A 162 1.20 15.26 2.41
CA PRO A 162 0.31 14.50 1.54
C PRO A 162 1.00 14.04 0.26
N PHE A 163 0.40 13.09 -0.45
CA PHE A 163 0.85 12.70 -1.79
C PHE A 163 0.77 13.88 -2.76
N ASP A 164 1.74 13.97 -3.66
CA ASP A 164 1.72 14.91 -4.78
C ASP A 164 0.78 14.36 -5.87
N GLU A 165 -0.39 14.97 -6.06
CA GLU A 165 -1.44 14.51 -6.97
C GLU A 165 -1.06 14.62 -8.46
N PHE A 166 0.07 15.24 -8.76
CA PHE A 166 0.66 15.22 -10.10
C PHE A 166 1.09 13.81 -10.50
N PHE A 167 1.61 13.01 -9.53
CA PHE A 167 2.08 11.66 -9.77
C PHE A 167 0.92 10.66 -9.67
N LYS A 168 0.52 10.11 -10.83
CA LYS A 168 -0.55 9.11 -10.91
C LYS A 168 -0.01 7.69 -10.87
N TRP A 169 1.15 7.47 -11.50
CA TRP A 169 1.77 6.16 -11.71
C TRP A 169 2.91 5.88 -10.74
N HIS A 170 3.56 6.92 -10.23
CA HIS A 170 4.72 6.86 -9.34
C HIS A 170 4.51 7.66 -8.05
N LEU A 171 3.27 7.71 -7.53
CA LEU A 171 2.96 8.43 -6.29
C LEU A 171 3.74 7.88 -5.10
N ASP A 172 3.95 6.57 -5.07
CA ASP A 172 4.73 5.85 -4.07
C ASP A 172 6.20 6.27 -4.10
N SER A 173 6.81 6.23 -5.27
CA SER A 173 8.22 6.61 -5.46
C SER A 173 8.45 8.09 -5.13
N GLU A 174 7.51 8.98 -5.47
CA GLU A 174 7.59 10.39 -5.11
C GLU A 174 7.56 10.57 -3.58
N TRP A 175 6.61 9.94 -2.91
CA TRP A 175 6.45 10.05 -1.47
C TRP A 175 7.64 9.44 -0.72
N LEU A 176 8.13 8.27 -1.15
CA LEU A 176 9.35 7.64 -0.61
C LEU A 176 10.59 8.50 -0.83
N GLY A 177 10.66 9.22 -1.94
CA GLY A 177 11.75 10.18 -2.20
C GLY A 177 11.76 11.29 -1.16
N ARG A 178 10.61 11.91 -0.86
CA ARG A 178 10.49 12.91 0.20
C ARG A 178 10.83 12.34 1.58
N LEU A 179 10.35 11.12 1.87
CA LEU A 179 10.68 10.40 3.10
C LEU A 179 12.20 10.20 3.25
N ALA A 180 12.89 9.82 2.16
CA ALA A 180 14.34 9.65 2.14
C ALA A 180 15.10 10.96 2.37
N VAL A 181 14.67 12.06 1.73
CA VAL A 181 15.24 13.41 1.93
C VAL A 181 15.11 13.85 3.40
N LYS A 182 14.01 13.48 4.06
CA LYS A 182 13.78 13.76 5.48
C LYS A 182 14.56 12.83 6.42
N ARG A 183 15.27 11.83 5.88
CA ARG A 183 16.06 10.84 6.64
C ARG A 183 15.24 10.10 7.71
N VAL A 184 13.98 9.84 7.44
CA VAL A 184 13.11 9.11 8.36
C VAL A 184 13.65 7.69 8.58
N PRO A 185 13.80 7.23 9.83
CA PRO A 185 14.18 5.84 10.12
C PRO A 185 13.14 4.86 9.58
N ARG A 186 13.56 3.89 8.78
CA ARG A 186 12.69 2.96 8.06
C ARG A 186 13.07 1.52 8.31
N VAL A 187 12.06 0.66 8.34
CA VAL A 187 12.21 -0.80 8.31
C VAL A 187 11.48 -1.34 7.10
N HIS A 188 12.14 -2.25 6.37
CA HIS A 188 11.48 -3.06 5.34
C HIS A 188 11.33 -4.48 5.87
N LEU A 189 10.08 -4.93 6.03
CA LEU A 189 9.74 -6.28 6.47
C LEU A 189 9.92 -7.25 5.30
N VAL A 190 10.58 -8.38 5.59
CA VAL A 190 10.75 -9.46 4.64
C VAL A 190 10.40 -10.81 5.27
N GLU A 191 10.00 -11.77 4.48
CA GLU A 191 9.68 -13.11 4.89
C GLU A 191 10.91 -13.87 5.45
N ALA A 192 10.68 -14.90 6.26
CA ALA A 192 11.74 -15.70 6.91
C ALA A 192 12.73 -16.31 5.92
N THR A 193 12.28 -16.59 4.69
CA THR A 193 13.09 -17.20 3.62
C THR A 193 13.95 -16.21 2.84
N ALA A 194 13.77 -14.90 3.04
CA ALA A 194 14.56 -13.88 2.35
C ALA A 194 16.07 -14.02 2.67
N PRO A 195 16.96 -13.84 1.68
CA PRO A 195 18.40 -13.93 1.91
C PRO A 195 18.89 -12.84 2.88
N ILE A 196 19.84 -13.16 3.76
CA ILE A 196 20.51 -12.19 4.65
C ILE A 196 21.81 -11.71 4.00
N ASP A 197 22.51 -12.60 3.32
CA ASP A 197 23.77 -12.26 2.68
C ASP A 197 23.55 -11.30 1.51
N VAL A 198 24.18 -10.14 1.57
CA VAL A 198 23.98 -9.07 0.58
C VAL A 198 24.39 -9.52 -0.83
N LYS A 199 25.45 -10.36 -0.96
CA LYS A 199 25.90 -10.84 -2.29
C LYS A 199 24.86 -11.78 -2.87
N LEU A 200 24.31 -12.69 -2.06
CA LEU A 200 23.22 -13.56 -2.47
C LEU A 200 21.96 -12.75 -2.81
N MET A 201 21.63 -11.75 -1.99
CA MET A 201 20.49 -10.85 -2.22
C MET A 201 20.60 -10.14 -3.58
N VAL A 202 21.76 -9.61 -3.93
CA VAL A 202 21.99 -8.96 -5.25
C VAL A 202 21.73 -9.94 -6.40
N GLN A 203 22.05 -11.21 -6.22
CA GLN A 203 21.89 -12.23 -7.26
C GLN A 203 20.44 -12.71 -7.41
N VAL A 204 19.74 -12.99 -6.29
CA VAL A 204 18.43 -13.66 -6.32
C VAL A 204 17.25 -12.71 -6.05
N ARG A 205 17.50 -11.58 -5.40
CA ARG A 205 16.51 -10.55 -5.04
C ARG A 205 17.08 -9.14 -5.31
N PRO A 206 17.41 -8.79 -6.57
CA PRO A 206 18.08 -7.53 -6.90
C PRO A 206 17.28 -6.28 -6.48
N TRP A 207 15.96 -6.36 -6.47
CA TRP A 207 15.12 -5.26 -6.00
C TRP A 207 15.24 -5.03 -4.50
N LEU A 208 15.29 -6.10 -3.69
CA LEU A 208 15.53 -5.99 -2.25
C LEU A 208 16.90 -5.37 -1.95
N ALA A 209 17.93 -5.74 -2.73
CA ALA A 209 19.23 -5.10 -2.64
C ALA A 209 19.17 -3.61 -2.95
N ARG A 210 18.34 -3.19 -3.93
CA ARG A 210 18.12 -1.77 -4.26
C ARG A 210 17.41 -1.01 -3.14
N VAL A 211 16.44 -1.61 -2.46
CA VAL A 211 15.79 -1.00 -1.27
C VAL A 211 16.85 -0.60 -0.25
N LEU A 212 17.83 -1.47 0.02
CA LEU A 212 18.95 -1.16 0.92
C LEU A 212 19.88 -0.09 0.37
N GLN A 213 20.22 -0.18 -0.91
CA GLN A 213 21.16 0.74 -1.55
C GLN A 213 20.63 2.17 -1.60
N PHE A 214 19.39 2.35 -2.05
CA PHE A 214 18.79 3.68 -2.27
C PHE A 214 18.05 4.21 -1.05
N GLY A 215 17.62 3.35 -0.14
CA GLY A 215 17.09 3.75 1.16
C GLY A 215 18.14 4.38 2.08
N GLY A 216 19.42 4.18 1.75
CA GLY A 216 20.54 4.72 2.52
C GLY A 216 20.61 4.17 3.96
N PRO A 217 21.38 4.82 4.85
CA PRO A 217 21.60 4.33 6.22
C PRO A 217 20.34 4.34 7.10
N SER A 218 19.26 4.96 6.63
CA SER A 218 18.00 5.03 7.36
C SER A 218 17.11 3.80 7.17
N VAL A 219 17.45 2.87 6.24
CA VAL A 219 16.68 1.65 5.98
C VAL A 219 17.34 0.45 6.63
N ARG A 220 16.54 -0.31 7.37
CA ARG A 220 16.92 -1.61 7.93
C ARG A 220 15.96 -2.67 7.41
N ILE A 221 16.48 -3.87 7.15
CA ILE A 221 15.64 -5.05 6.88
C ILE A 221 15.33 -5.73 8.21
N HIS A 222 14.06 -6.04 8.40
CA HIS A 222 13.59 -6.88 9.51
C HIS A 222 12.88 -8.10 8.94
N ARG A 223 13.27 -9.26 9.41
CA ARG A 223 12.73 -10.54 8.99
C ARG A 223 11.67 -10.99 9.98
N HIS A 224 10.42 -11.16 9.52
CA HIS A 224 9.36 -11.78 10.31
C HIS A 224 9.39 -13.31 10.20
N GLN A 225 8.58 -14.00 11.01
CA GLN A 225 8.63 -15.47 11.11
C GLN A 225 7.88 -16.22 10.00
N SER A 226 6.96 -15.57 9.31
CA SER A 226 6.22 -16.19 8.20
C SER A 226 7.17 -16.54 7.05
N PRO A 227 7.04 -17.74 6.43
CA PRO A 227 7.81 -18.09 5.24
C PRO A 227 7.39 -17.32 3.98
N TRP A 228 6.25 -16.63 4.00
CA TRP A 228 5.70 -15.84 2.91
C TRP A 228 5.53 -14.37 3.33
N PRO A 229 5.55 -13.43 2.37
CA PRO A 229 5.19 -12.04 2.62
C PRO A 229 3.86 -11.90 3.34
N LEU A 230 3.72 -10.85 4.16
CA LEU A 230 2.50 -10.58 4.93
C LEU A 230 1.42 -9.81 4.15
N ILE A 231 1.66 -9.59 2.86
CA ILE A 231 0.75 -8.89 1.97
C ILE A 231 0.54 -9.73 0.72
N LYS A 232 -0.72 -9.93 0.34
CA LYS A 232 -1.12 -10.45 -0.97
C LYS A 232 -1.49 -9.29 -1.86
N ARG A 233 -0.69 -9.08 -2.90
CA ARG A 233 -0.94 -8.10 -3.93
C ARG A 233 -1.63 -8.77 -5.11
N MET A 234 -2.84 -8.29 -5.41
CA MET A 234 -3.62 -8.82 -6.53
C MET A 234 -3.13 -8.23 -7.85
N VAL A 235 -2.76 -9.10 -8.80
CA VAL A 235 -2.38 -8.70 -10.16
C VAL A 235 -3.53 -9.07 -11.12
N HIS A 236 -4.19 -8.06 -11.66
CA HIS A 236 -5.32 -8.21 -12.58
C HIS A 236 -5.27 -7.17 -13.69
N ALA A 237 -6.11 -7.31 -14.71
CA ALA A 237 -6.08 -6.42 -15.89
C ALA A 237 -6.29 -4.93 -15.57
N GLY A 238 -6.91 -4.59 -14.43
CA GLY A 238 -7.09 -3.21 -13.95
C GLY A 238 -5.94 -2.68 -13.09
N SER A 239 -4.97 -3.52 -12.72
CA SER A 239 -3.81 -3.10 -11.91
C SER A 239 -3.00 -2.03 -12.63
N GLY A 240 -2.41 -1.10 -11.88
CA GLY A 240 -1.69 0.04 -12.43
C GLY A 240 -0.61 -0.34 -13.46
N VAL A 241 0.18 -1.38 -13.20
CA VAL A 241 1.22 -1.88 -14.11
C VAL A 241 0.61 -2.38 -15.42
N GLN A 242 -0.43 -3.22 -15.35
CA GLN A 242 -1.13 -3.76 -16.53
C GLN A 242 -1.81 -2.64 -17.34
N ALA A 243 -2.34 -1.66 -16.65
CA ALA A 243 -2.95 -0.49 -17.28
C ALA A 243 -1.93 0.37 -18.04
N ILE A 244 -0.69 0.49 -17.53
CA ILE A 244 0.41 1.19 -18.23
C ILE A 244 0.82 0.39 -19.45
N GLU A 245 1.08 -0.90 -19.31
CA GLU A 245 1.53 -1.78 -20.39
C GLU A 245 0.54 -1.84 -21.56
N GLY A 246 -0.75 -1.77 -21.27
CA GLY A 246 -1.83 -1.82 -22.26
C GLY A 246 -2.10 -0.51 -23.02
N SER A 247 -1.35 0.60 -22.77
CA SER A 247 -1.67 1.91 -23.36
C SER A 247 -0.43 2.77 -23.60
N GLU A 248 -0.17 3.15 -24.86
CA GLU A 248 0.95 4.04 -25.23
C GLU A 248 0.88 5.41 -24.53
N SER A 249 -0.33 5.98 -24.38
CA SER A 249 -0.54 7.24 -23.67
C SER A 249 -0.12 7.12 -22.21
N ARG A 250 -0.56 6.07 -21.51
CA ARG A 250 -0.21 5.83 -20.10
C ARG A 250 1.28 5.53 -19.92
N GLN A 251 1.89 4.83 -20.87
CA GLN A 251 3.35 4.64 -20.88
C GLN A 251 4.09 5.97 -21.03
N ALA A 252 3.60 6.88 -21.87
CA ALA A 252 4.19 8.21 -22.03
C ALA A 252 4.05 9.04 -20.74
N GLU A 253 2.88 9.02 -20.10
CA GLU A 253 2.66 9.68 -18.79
C GLU A 253 3.60 9.12 -17.73
N SER A 254 3.66 7.78 -17.56
CA SER A 254 4.54 7.12 -16.61
C SER A 254 6.02 7.46 -16.85
N ARG A 255 6.47 7.49 -18.11
CA ARG A 255 7.84 7.93 -18.45
C ARG A 255 8.09 9.38 -18.07
N ALA A 256 7.12 10.28 -18.27
CA ALA A 256 7.26 11.68 -17.90
C ALA A 256 7.41 11.85 -16.39
N GLU A 257 6.61 11.13 -15.59
CA GLU A 257 6.73 11.09 -14.14
C GLU A 257 8.09 10.52 -13.71
N TYR A 258 8.54 9.43 -14.33
CA TYR A 258 9.86 8.82 -14.08
C TYR A 258 10.99 9.84 -14.28
N TYR A 259 10.96 10.60 -15.37
CA TYR A 259 11.95 11.67 -15.60
C TYR A 259 11.85 12.81 -14.58
N ALA A 260 10.64 13.15 -14.14
CA ALA A 260 10.44 14.15 -13.09
C ALA A 260 11.06 13.70 -11.76
N LEU A 261 10.87 12.44 -11.37
CA LEU A 261 11.47 11.83 -10.18
C LEU A 261 13.00 11.82 -10.26
N THR A 262 13.54 11.38 -11.38
CA THR A 262 15.00 11.34 -11.58
C THR A 262 15.62 12.73 -11.48
N ARG A 263 14.96 13.75 -12.03
CA ARG A 263 15.41 15.15 -11.88
C ARG A 263 15.31 15.64 -10.44
N ARG A 264 14.24 15.27 -9.71
CA ARG A 264 13.99 15.75 -8.34
C ARG A 264 14.90 15.10 -7.32
N PHE A 265 15.19 13.81 -7.46
CA PHE A 265 15.89 13.00 -6.46
C PHE A 265 17.25 12.46 -6.93
N GLY A 266 17.61 12.63 -8.21
CA GLY A 266 18.84 12.07 -8.79
C GLY A 266 18.75 10.59 -9.16
N HIS A 267 17.73 9.88 -8.68
CA HIS A 267 17.43 8.46 -8.91
C HIS A 267 15.95 8.21 -8.67
N ILE A 268 15.46 7.01 -8.97
CA ILE A 268 14.12 6.59 -8.56
C ILE A 268 14.19 6.16 -7.09
N PRO A 269 13.47 6.85 -6.19
CA PRO A 269 13.42 6.50 -4.78
C PRO A 269 12.69 5.17 -4.53
N TRP A 270 13.12 4.49 -3.50
CA TRP A 270 12.50 3.27 -3.00
C TRP A 270 12.30 3.37 -1.49
#